data_3515e27f868f4780033da60f8ab0c67e
#
_entry.id   3515e27f868f4780033da60f8ab0c67e
#
_cell.length_a   1.000
_cell.length_b   1.000
_cell.length_c   1.000
_cell.angle_alpha   90.00
_cell.angle_beta   90.00
_cell.angle_gamma   90.00
#
_symmetry.space_group_name_H-M   'P 1'
#
loop_
_entity.id
_entity.type
_entity.pdbx_description
1 polymer ?
#
loop_
_entity_poly.entity_id
_entity_poly.type
_entity_poly.pdbx_seq_one_letter_code
_entity_poly.pdbx_strand_id
1 'polypeptide(L)'
;PPLRRQRQMCIRDRYDGDVIKRNIIYSPESETSYSENLPTPLLINFILSLIIIAITIFNYKVDKWNKSLDTLIFLITGSIGILIIYLWFFSNHFAGAQNFNFLWAFPFNFALIFAIHKNKVPKWSIGYIKLLIILIVLLILHWITGVQKYNLTLLPIFVALLIRYSFLVHRIKKN
;
A
#
# COMPACT_ATOMS: atom_id res chain seq x y z
N PRO A 1 27.65 -6.97 3.06
CA PRO A 1 28.83 -6.75 2.25
C PRO A 1 28.73 -7.61 0.99
N PRO A 2 29.08 -7.07 -0.19
CA PRO A 2 28.92 -7.75 -1.49
C PRO A 2 29.74 -9.03 -1.63
N LEU A 3 30.72 -9.24 -0.78
CA LEU A 3 31.66 -10.35 -0.80
C LEU A 3 31.01 -11.75 -0.60
N ARG A 4 29.88 -11.86 0.09
CA ARG A 4 29.21 -13.15 0.33
C ARG A 4 28.53 -13.72 -0.91
N ARG A 5 27.97 -12.87 -1.77
CA ARG A 5 27.34 -13.29 -3.05
C ARG A 5 28.42 -13.68 -4.08
N GLN A 6 29.52 -12.96 -4.13
CA GLN A 6 30.64 -13.30 -5.04
C GLN A 6 31.28 -14.63 -4.66
N ARG A 7 31.43 -14.95 -3.37
CA ARG A 7 31.95 -16.25 -2.93
C ARG A 7 31.07 -17.44 -3.34
N GLN A 8 29.74 -17.26 -3.31
CA GLN A 8 28.83 -18.34 -3.76
C GLN A 8 28.85 -18.53 -5.29
N MET A 9 29.03 -17.45 -6.06
CA MET A 9 29.23 -17.56 -7.51
C MET A 9 30.56 -18.22 -7.88
N CYS A 10 31.66 -17.82 -7.23
CA CYS A 10 32.98 -18.36 -7.54
C CYS A 10 33.14 -19.87 -7.21
N ILE A 11 32.37 -20.39 -6.26
CA ILE A 11 32.35 -21.83 -5.95
C ILE A 11 31.63 -22.61 -7.07
N ARG A 12 30.60 -22.00 -7.70
CA ARG A 12 29.81 -22.62 -8.75
C ARG A 12 30.55 -22.74 -10.08
N ASP A 13 31.44 -21.78 -10.37
CA ASP A 13 32.17 -21.74 -11.66
C ASP A 13 33.47 -22.56 -11.65
N ARG A 14 33.87 -23.10 -10.49
CA ARG A 14 35.16 -23.82 -10.35
C ARG A 14 35.03 -25.34 -10.46
N TYR A 15 33.83 -25.88 -10.46
CA TYR A 15 33.56 -27.32 -10.57
C TYR A 15 32.64 -27.62 -11.73
N ASP A 16 33.27 -28.09 -12.82
CA ASP A 16 32.59 -28.56 -14.01
C ASP A 16 32.15 -30.02 -13.75
N GLY A 17 31.22 -30.22 -12.87
CA GLY A 17 30.63 -31.48 -12.52
C GLY A 17 29.54 -31.36 -11.49
N ASP A 18 28.56 -32.24 -11.53
CA ASP A 18 27.45 -32.34 -10.56
C ASP A 18 27.95 -32.61 -9.12
N VAL A 19 28.61 -31.62 -8.51
CA VAL A 19 29.11 -31.70 -7.12
C VAL A 19 27.99 -31.64 -6.11
N ILE A 20 26.79 -31.20 -6.54
CA ILE A 20 25.61 -31.17 -5.67
C ILE A 20 24.51 -31.96 -6.39
N LYS A 21 24.34 -33.23 -6.04
CA LYS A 21 23.05 -33.89 -6.22
C LYS A 21 22.03 -33.01 -5.55
N ARG A 22 21.15 -32.39 -6.33
CA ARG A 22 20.03 -31.63 -5.83
C ARG A 22 19.08 -32.62 -5.13
N ASN A 23 19.41 -32.99 -3.89
CA ASN A 23 18.45 -33.62 -3.02
C ASN A 23 17.44 -32.54 -2.69
N ILE A 24 16.30 -32.56 -3.34
CA ILE A 24 15.11 -31.81 -2.93
C ILE A 24 14.68 -32.48 -1.61
N ILE A 25 15.29 -32.03 -0.49
CA ILE A 25 14.97 -32.52 0.85
C ILE A 25 13.57 -32.05 1.27
N TYR A 26 13.09 -31.01 0.63
CA TYR A 26 11.76 -30.45 0.84
C TYR A 26 11.31 -29.80 -0.47
N SER A 27 10.45 -30.47 -1.22
CA SER A 27 9.46 -29.72 -2.00
C SER A 27 8.37 -29.36 -0.99
N PRO A 28 8.17 -28.11 -0.64
CA PRO A 28 6.88 -27.74 -0.13
C PRO A 28 5.94 -28.00 -1.32
N GLU A 29 5.30 -29.16 -1.36
CA GLU A 29 3.99 -29.22 -1.93
C GLU A 29 3.26 -28.08 -1.20
N SER A 30 3.15 -26.97 -1.89
CA SER A 30 2.25 -25.92 -1.46
C SER A 30 0.84 -26.46 -1.67
N GLU A 31 0.49 -27.50 -0.94
CA GLU A 31 -0.84 -27.60 -0.42
C GLU A 31 -0.97 -26.42 0.55
N THR A 32 -1.02 -25.21 -0.02
CA THR A 32 -1.84 -24.18 0.55
C THR A 32 -3.25 -24.71 0.43
N SER A 33 -3.59 -25.63 1.33
CA SER A 33 -4.96 -25.86 1.75
C SER A 33 -5.42 -24.53 2.31
N TYR A 34 -5.66 -23.58 1.40
CA TYR A 34 -6.48 -22.43 1.75
C TYR A 34 -7.80 -23.06 2.16
N SER A 35 -8.14 -22.93 3.43
CA SER A 35 -9.47 -23.23 3.91
C SER A 35 -10.44 -22.66 2.88
N GLU A 36 -11.17 -23.50 2.16
CA GLU A 36 -12.10 -23.11 1.08
C GLU A 36 -13.13 -22.06 1.53
N ASN A 37 -13.20 -21.80 2.83
CA ASN A 37 -14.14 -20.90 3.49
C ASN A 37 -13.61 -19.48 3.74
N LEU A 38 -12.32 -19.17 3.46
CA LEU A 38 -11.80 -17.82 3.66
C LEU A 38 -11.98 -16.98 2.40
N PRO A 39 -12.55 -15.77 2.52
CA PRO A 39 -12.72 -14.89 1.36
C PRO A 39 -11.34 -14.50 0.81
N THR A 40 -11.21 -14.54 -0.51
CA THR A 40 -9.95 -14.17 -1.18
C THR A 40 -9.58 -12.72 -0.84
N PRO A 41 -8.28 -12.38 -0.74
CA PRO A 41 -7.84 -11.00 -0.49
C PRO A 41 -8.42 -9.97 -1.48
N LEU A 42 -8.66 -10.39 -2.72
CA LEU A 42 -9.33 -9.55 -3.72
C LEU A 42 -10.76 -9.23 -3.33
N LEU A 43 -11.53 -10.22 -2.88
CA LEU A 43 -12.92 -10.02 -2.47
C LEU A 43 -13.02 -9.08 -1.25
N ILE A 44 -12.14 -9.25 -0.27
CA ILE A 44 -12.10 -8.38 0.93
C ILE A 44 -11.82 -6.93 0.50
N ASN A 45 -10.78 -6.70 -0.30
CA ASN A 45 -10.41 -5.36 -0.76
C ASN A 45 -11.49 -4.74 -1.65
N PHE A 46 -12.17 -5.55 -2.45
CA PHE A 46 -13.28 -5.10 -3.29
C PHE A 46 -14.48 -4.65 -2.44
N ILE A 47 -14.89 -5.45 -1.44
CA ILE A 47 -15.98 -5.10 -0.51
C ILE A 47 -15.63 -3.82 0.26
N LEU A 48 -14.41 -3.72 0.82
CA LEU A 48 -13.97 -2.51 1.52
C LEU A 48 -14.01 -1.27 0.62
N SER A 49 -13.59 -1.41 -0.63
CA SER A 49 -13.62 -0.33 -1.61
C SER A 49 -15.04 0.11 -1.92
N LEU A 50 -15.97 -0.84 -2.11
CA LEU A 50 -17.38 -0.54 -2.32
C LEU A 50 -17.99 0.21 -1.13
N ILE A 51 -17.67 -0.19 0.10
CA ILE A 51 -18.12 0.49 1.31
C ILE A 51 -17.62 1.95 1.34
N ILE A 52 -16.33 2.18 1.09
CA ILE A 52 -15.73 3.52 1.06
C ILE A 52 -16.42 4.38 -0.01
N ILE A 53 -16.61 3.84 -1.22
CA ILE A 53 -17.25 4.55 -2.33
C ILE A 53 -18.72 4.85 -2.00
N ALA A 54 -19.47 3.89 -1.48
CA ALA A 54 -20.88 4.08 -1.12
C ALA A 54 -21.04 5.17 -0.06
N ILE A 55 -20.24 5.15 1.01
CA ILE A 55 -20.24 6.20 2.04
C ILE A 55 -19.85 7.56 1.43
N THR A 56 -18.90 7.58 0.49
CA THR A 56 -18.46 8.82 -0.15
C THR A 56 -19.58 9.42 -1.01
N ILE A 57 -20.28 8.60 -1.80
CA ILE A 57 -21.43 9.02 -2.61
C ILE A 57 -22.56 9.53 -1.71
N PHE A 58 -22.84 8.80 -0.61
CA PHE A 58 -23.85 9.21 0.36
C PHE A 58 -23.50 10.56 0.99
N ASN A 59 -22.25 10.74 1.45
CA ASN A 59 -21.77 11.99 2.02
C ASN A 59 -21.86 13.17 1.03
N TYR A 60 -21.59 12.90 -0.26
CA TYR A 60 -21.71 13.90 -1.32
C TYR A 60 -23.17 14.32 -1.53
N LYS A 61 -24.09 13.35 -1.62
CA LYS A 61 -25.53 13.61 -1.83
C LYS A 61 -26.19 14.34 -0.66
N VAL A 62 -25.83 13.99 0.58
CA VAL A 62 -26.45 14.54 1.80
C VAL A 62 -25.70 15.80 2.29
N ASP A 63 -24.63 16.19 1.62
CA ASP A 63 -23.74 17.29 2.02
C ASP A 63 -23.19 17.16 3.45
N LYS A 64 -23.00 15.93 3.92
CA LYS A 64 -22.44 15.62 5.24
C LYS A 64 -21.02 15.10 5.12
N TRP A 65 -20.22 15.34 6.14
CA TRP A 65 -18.85 14.86 6.22
C TRP A 65 -18.69 13.82 7.33
N ASN A 66 -18.36 12.60 6.95
CA ASN A 66 -18.04 11.53 7.91
C ASN A 66 -16.53 11.56 8.24
N LYS A 67 -16.15 12.33 9.26
CA LYS A 67 -14.77 12.45 9.72
C LYS A 67 -14.21 11.15 10.27
N SER A 68 -15.07 10.28 10.83
CA SER A 68 -14.62 8.99 11.41
C SER A 68 -14.06 8.05 10.34
N LEU A 69 -14.71 8.00 9.16
CA LEU A 69 -14.19 7.22 8.04
C LEU A 69 -12.81 7.72 7.60
N ASP A 70 -12.63 9.04 7.50
CA ASP A 70 -11.36 9.62 7.08
C ASP A 70 -10.27 9.39 8.13
N THR A 71 -10.62 9.49 9.42
CA THR A 71 -9.72 9.14 10.52
C THR A 71 -9.24 7.69 10.40
N LEU A 72 -10.14 6.76 10.15
CA LEU A 72 -9.81 5.34 9.98
C LEU A 72 -8.89 5.12 8.77
N ILE A 73 -9.21 5.74 7.63
CA ILE A 73 -8.39 5.65 6.42
C ILE A 73 -6.98 6.19 6.68
N PHE A 74 -6.85 7.39 7.28
CA PHE A 74 -5.54 7.99 7.55
C PHE A 74 -4.76 7.25 8.62
N LEU A 75 -5.45 6.67 9.62
CA LEU A 75 -4.83 5.82 10.63
C LEU A 75 -4.22 4.56 10.00
N ILE A 76 -5.01 3.83 9.21
CA ILE A 76 -4.56 2.59 8.57
C ILE A 76 -3.42 2.87 7.58
N THR A 77 -3.62 3.83 6.67
CA THR A 77 -2.61 4.16 5.65
C THR A 77 -1.34 4.73 6.27
N GLY A 78 -1.45 5.55 7.32
CA GLY A 78 -0.31 6.07 8.06
C GLY A 78 0.47 4.98 8.79
N SER A 79 -0.23 4.04 9.45
CA SER A 79 0.40 2.91 10.16
C SER A 79 1.16 2.00 9.18
N ILE A 80 0.55 1.67 8.05
CA ILE A 80 1.21 0.89 6.99
C ILE A 80 2.45 1.64 6.48
N GLY A 81 2.36 2.95 6.28
CA GLY A 81 3.49 3.77 5.83
C GLY A 81 4.66 3.76 6.82
N ILE A 82 4.39 3.88 8.11
CA ILE A 82 5.43 3.77 9.15
C ILE A 82 6.06 2.38 9.13
N LEU A 83 5.24 1.33 9.03
CA LEU A 83 5.74 -0.04 8.97
C LEU A 83 6.66 -0.25 7.75
N ILE A 84 6.29 0.25 6.58
CA ILE A 84 7.11 0.15 5.36
C ILE A 84 8.44 0.87 5.55
N ILE A 85 8.44 2.09 6.09
CA ILE A 85 9.67 2.84 6.37
C ILE A 85 10.53 2.11 7.41
N TYR A 86 9.93 1.61 8.47
CA TYR A 86 10.64 0.81 9.46
C TYR A 86 11.33 -0.40 8.83
N LEU A 87 10.61 -1.18 8.02
CA LEU A 87 11.18 -2.32 7.31
C LEU A 87 12.28 -1.91 6.32
N TRP A 88 12.20 -0.73 5.73
CA TRP A 88 13.18 -0.24 4.78
C TRP A 88 14.52 0.10 5.43
N PHE A 89 14.48 0.74 6.60
CA PHE A 89 15.69 1.20 7.29
C PHE A 89 16.24 0.23 8.33
N PHE A 90 15.38 -0.55 8.98
CA PHE A 90 15.76 -1.40 10.10
C PHE A 90 15.74 -2.90 9.78
N SER A 91 15.24 -3.31 8.62
CA SER A 91 15.25 -4.71 8.20
C SER A 91 16.41 -5.01 7.27
N ASN A 92 17.16 -6.07 7.56
CA ASN A 92 18.20 -6.59 6.67
C ASN A 92 17.64 -7.38 5.47
N HIS A 93 16.31 -7.41 5.30
CA HIS A 93 15.67 -8.11 4.19
C HIS A 93 15.63 -7.24 2.95
N PHE A 94 16.33 -7.66 1.88
CA PHE A 94 16.31 -6.97 0.58
C PHE A 94 14.89 -6.85 -0.03
N ALA A 95 13.96 -7.74 0.34
CA ALA A 95 12.58 -7.68 -0.14
C ALA A 95 11.78 -6.47 0.38
N GLY A 96 12.21 -5.87 1.52
CA GLY A 96 11.60 -4.65 2.06
C GLY A 96 12.18 -3.36 1.48
N ALA A 97 13.39 -3.42 0.90
CA ALA A 97 14.04 -2.27 0.30
C ALA A 97 13.37 -1.90 -1.03
N GLN A 98 13.23 -0.60 -1.29
CA GLN A 98 12.61 -0.05 -2.51
C GLN A 98 11.13 -0.43 -2.69
N ASN A 99 10.40 -0.61 -1.60
CA ASN A 99 8.97 -0.88 -1.63
C ASN A 99 8.17 0.42 -1.80
N PHE A 100 7.78 0.76 -3.04
CA PHE A 100 7.03 1.98 -3.34
C PHE A 100 5.56 1.95 -2.89
N ASN A 101 5.14 0.92 -2.14
CA ASN A 101 3.82 0.94 -1.51
C ASN A 101 3.65 2.10 -0.51
N PHE A 102 4.73 2.73 -0.03
CA PHE A 102 4.62 3.94 0.78
C PHE A 102 3.97 5.12 0.03
N LEU A 103 3.86 5.09 -1.30
CA LEU A 103 3.22 6.16 -2.08
C LEU A 103 1.72 6.27 -1.78
N TRP A 104 1.02 5.14 -1.58
CA TRP A 104 -0.39 5.18 -1.19
C TRP A 104 -0.59 5.16 0.33
N ALA A 105 0.38 4.61 1.06
CA ALA A 105 0.40 4.49 2.51
C ALA A 105 1.44 5.46 3.08
N PHE A 106 1.18 6.78 2.97
CA PHE A 106 2.16 7.78 3.35
C PHE A 106 2.14 8.03 4.88
N PRO A 107 3.27 7.95 5.59
CA PRO A 107 3.30 7.96 7.06
C PRO A 107 2.79 9.26 7.68
N PHE A 108 2.94 10.39 6.98
CA PHE A 108 2.45 11.68 7.48
C PHE A 108 0.91 11.82 7.44
N ASN A 109 0.18 10.79 7.03
CA ASN A 109 -1.28 10.76 7.08
C ASN A 109 -1.82 10.98 8.49
N PHE A 110 -1.05 10.64 9.54
CA PHE A 110 -1.40 10.97 10.92
C PHE A 110 -1.62 12.46 11.15
N ALA A 111 -0.88 13.34 10.47
CA ALA A 111 -1.07 14.77 10.59
C ALA A 111 -2.46 15.23 10.11
N LEU A 112 -3.02 14.54 9.10
CA LEU A 112 -4.38 14.81 8.63
C LEU A 112 -5.44 14.46 9.67
N ILE A 113 -5.24 13.42 10.49
CA ILE A 113 -6.19 13.05 11.55
C ILE A 113 -6.42 14.24 12.47
N PHE A 114 -5.34 14.88 12.92
CA PHE A 114 -5.46 16.07 13.77
C PHE A 114 -6.02 17.27 13.02
N ALA A 115 -5.68 17.43 11.74
CA ALA A 115 -6.12 18.56 10.94
C ALA A 115 -7.63 18.55 10.67
N ILE A 116 -8.22 17.40 10.32
CA ILE A 116 -9.65 17.28 9.98
C ILE A 116 -10.57 17.46 11.21
N HIS A 117 -10.05 17.24 12.42
CA HIS A 117 -10.83 17.42 13.64
C HIS A 117 -10.81 18.86 14.18
N LYS A 118 -9.99 19.76 13.62
CA LYS A 118 -10.04 21.19 13.98
C LYS A 118 -11.34 21.83 13.53
N ASN A 119 -11.77 22.89 14.23
CA ASN A 119 -12.95 23.68 13.88
C ASN A 119 -12.84 24.28 12.46
N LYS A 120 -11.65 24.80 12.14
CA LYS A 120 -11.28 25.19 10.76
C LYS A 120 -10.15 24.29 10.30
N VAL A 121 -10.40 23.55 9.22
CA VAL A 121 -9.38 22.69 8.61
C VAL A 121 -8.28 23.58 8.01
N PRO A 122 -7.00 23.34 8.35
CA PRO A 122 -5.90 24.16 7.87
C PRO A 122 -5.77 24.09 6.33
N LYS A 123 -5.42 25.20 5.69
CA LYS A 123 -5.27 25.27 4.22
C LYS A 123 -4.25 24.29 3.66
N TRP A 124 -3.19 23.96 4.41
CA TRP A 124 -2.18 23.00 4.00
C TRP A 124 -2.76 21.59 3.75
N SER A 125 -3.85 21.23 4.46
CA SER A 125 -4.49 19.91 4.30
C SER A 125 -4.97 19.66 2.87
N ILE A 126 -5.46 20.70 2.19
CA ILE A 126 -5.88 20.59 0.78
C ILE A 126 -4.68 20.26 -0.10
N GLY A 127 -3.55 20.96 0.09
CA GLY A 127 -2.32 20.71 -0.65
C GLY A 127 -1.80 19.29 -0.42
N TYR A 128 -1.84 18.87 0.83
CA TYR A 128 -1.40 17.53 1.22
C TYR A 128 -2.31 16.42 0.63
N ILE A 129 -3.64 16.55 0.68
CA ILE A 129 -4.55 15.57 0.07
C ILE A 129 -4.36 15.51 -1.45
N LYS A 130 -4.13 16.65 -2.11
CA LYS A 130 -3.77 16.65 -3.53
C LYS A 130 -2.45 15.91 -3.80
N LEU A 131 -1.46 16.08 -2.91
CA LEU A 131 -0.22 15.30 -3.00
C LEU A 131 -0.51 13.80 -2.91
N LEU A 132 -1.37 13.35 -1.98
CA LEU A 132 -1.75 11.93 -1.88
C LEU A 132 -2.40 11.42 -3.18
N ILE A 133 -3.25 12.21 -3.82
CA ILE A 133 -3.83 11.86 -5.13
C ILE A 133 -2.71 11.67 -6.17
N ILE A 134 -1.77 12.61 -6.25
CA ILE A 134 -0.63 12.55 -7.18
C ILE A 134 0.22 11.30 -6.90
N LEU A 135 0.48 10.99 -5.64
CA LEU A 135 1.26 9.82 -5.25
C LEU A 135 0.59 8.50 -5.66
N ILE A 136 -0.74 8.38 -5.53
CA ILE A 136 -1.48 7.20 -6.01
C ILE A 136 -1.44 7.11 -7.54
N VAL A 137 -1.61 8.22 -8.24
CA VAL A 137 -1.48 8.24 -9.71
C VAL A 137 -0.07 7.84 -10.14
N LEU A 138 0.96 8.34 -9.47
CA LEU A 138 2.35 7.97 -9.73
C LEU A 138 2.59 6.48 -9.49
N LEU A 139 2.00 5.91 -8.44
CA LEU A 139 2.07 4.48 -8.16
C LEU A 139 1.44 3.65 -9.29
N ILE A 140 0.27 4.07 -9.80
CA ILE A 140 -0.39 3.41 -10.93
C ILE A 140 0.50 3.51 -12.19
N LEU A 141 1.15 4.65 -12.43
CA LEU A 141 2.12 4.80 -13.52
C LEU A 141 3.32 3.87 -13.37
N HIS A 142 3.89 3.75 -12.17
CA HIS A 142 4.98 2.81 -11.89
C HIS A 142 4.57 1.35 -12.17
N TRP A 143 3.32 1.02 -11.91
CA TRP A 143 2.79 -0.31 -12.20
C TRP A 143 2.65 -0.55 -13.71
N ILE A 144 2.07 0.41 -14.45
CA ILE A 144 1.89 0.33 -15.92
C ILE A 144 3.25 0.26 -16.63
N THR A 145 4.24 1.03 -16.16
CA THR A 145 5.60 1.04 -16.75
C THR A 145 6.47 -0.15 -16.33
N GLY A 146 5.96 -1.02 -15.43
CA GLY A 146 6.69 -2.21 -14.99
C GLY A 146 7.84 -1.94 -14.02
N VAL A 147 7.99 -0.71 -13.52
CA VAL A 147 9.02 -0.35 -12.51
C VAL A 147 8.84 -1.18 -11.25
N GLN A 148 7.60 -1.40 -10.84
CA GLN A 148 7.28 -2.30 -9.73
C GLN A 148 6.01 -3.11 -10.04
N LYS A 149 6.05 -4.41 -9.71
CA LYS A 149 4.88 -5.28 -9.78
C LYS A 149 4.07 -5.13 -8.48
N TYR A 150 2.84 -4.66 -8.60
CA TYR A 150 1.89 -4.59 -7.50
C TYR A 150 0.90 -5.75 -7.57
N ASN A 151 0.37 -6.14 -6.42
CA ASN A 151 -0.71 -7.11 -6.39
C ASN A 151 -2.01 -6.46 -6.89
N LEU A 152 -2.63 -7.03 -7.91
CA LEU A 152 -3.91 -6.60 -8.47
C LEU A 152 -5.02 -6.46 -7.44
N THR A 153 -4.92 -7.16 -6.32
CA THR A 153 -5.89 -7.11 -5.22
C THR A 153 -5.99 -5.73 -4.56
N LEU A 154 -4.99 -4.85 -4.71
CA LEU A 154 -4.98 -3.49 -4.16
C LEU A 154 -5.65 -2.46 -5.08
N LEU A 155 -5.86 -2.78 -6.35
CA LEU A 155 -6.42 -1.83 -7.32
C LEU A 155 -7.77 -1.23 -6.88
N PRO A 156 -8.74 -2.02 -6.37
CA PRO A 156 -10.00 -1.45 -5.86
C PRO A 156 -9.79 -0.42 -4.76
N ILE A 157 -8.84 -0.67 -3.84
CA ILE A 157 -8.51 0.27 -2.76
C ILE A 157 -7.97 1.59 -3.32
N PHE A 158 -7.08 1.55 -4.31
CA PHE A 158 -6.54 2.77 -4.92
C PHE A 158 -7.64 3.62 -5.54
N VAL A 159 -8.59 2.99 -6.26
CA VAL A 159 -9.73 3.69 -6.84
C VAL A 159 -10.61 4.32 -5.75
N ALA A 160 -10.91 3.59 -4.67
CA ALA A 160 -11.69 4.09 -3.56
C ALA A 160 -11.01 5.28 -2.86
N LEU A 161 -9.69 5.21 -2.64
CA LEU A 161 -8.91 6.30 -2.06
C LEU A 161 -8.90 7.54 -2.97
N LEU A 162 -8.73 7.39 -4.30
CA LEU A 162 -8.79 8.51 -5.24
C LEU A 162 -10.14 9.22 -5.17
N ILE A 163 -11.24 8.47 -5.17
CA ILE A 163 -12.60 9.03 -5.07
C ILE A 163 -12.77 9.74 -3.73
N ARG A 164 -12.33 9.12 -2.63
CA ARG A 164 -12.44 9.70 -1.29
C ARG A 164 -11.62 10.97 -1.13
N TYR A 165 -10.37 10.97 -1.58
CA TYR A 165 -9.49 12.14 -1.50
C TYR A 165 -10.00 13.29 -2.38
N SER A 166 -10.55 12.99 -3.55
CA SER A 166 -11.19 14.00 -4.41
C SER A 166 -12.41 14.63 -3.72
N PHE A 167 -13.25 13.84 -3.07
CA PHE A 167 -14.35 14.32 -2.22
C PHE A 167 -13.84 15.24 -1.11
N LEU A 168 -12.78 14.84 -0.39
CA LEU A 168 -12.22 15.63 0.70
C LEU A 168 -11.70 16.99 0.23
N VAL A 169 -10.99 17.04 -0.89
CA VAL A 169 -10.55 18.32 -1.50
C VAL A 169 -11.72 19.22 -1.78
N HIS A 170 -12.81 18.66 -2.37
CA HIS A 170 -14.03 19.43 -2.64
C HIS A 170 -14.67 19.94 -1.33
N ARG A 171 -14.81 19.08 -0.35
CA ARG A 171 -15.47 19.38 0.92
C ARG A 171 -14.74 20.42 1.75
N ILE A 172 -13.40 20.31 1.86
CA ILE A 172 -12.60 21.28 2.63
C ILE A 172 -12.55 22.64 1.95
N LYS A 173 -12.66 22.71 0.61
CA LYS A 173 -12.75 24.01 -0.09
C LYS A 173 -14.07 24.71 0.13
N LYS A 174 -15.15 23.97 0.36
CA LYS A 174 -16.50 24.52 0.57
C LYS A 174 -16.69 25.11 1.98
N ASN A 175 -15.92 24.60 2.96
CA ASN A 175 -15.94 25.07 4.36
C ASN A 175 -14.91 26.17 4.62
#